data_72c11c124bbfa8e8be90f9417f59a689
#
_entry.id   72c11c124bbfa8e8be90f9417f59a689
#
_cell.length_a   1.000
_cell.length_b   1.000
_cell.length_c   1.000
_cell.angle_alpha   90.00
_cell.angle_beta   90.00
_cell.angle_gamma   90.00
#
_symmetry.space_group_name_H-M   'P 1'
#
loop_
_entity.id
_entity.type
_entity.pdbx_description
1 polymer ?
#
loop_
_entity_poly.entity_id
_entity_poly.type
_entity_poly.pdbx_seq_one_letter_code
_entity_poly.pdbx_strand_id
1 'polypeptide(L)'
;MNLEDHPGHPGWKRSEELQDIRDLPASPEEGMRCFYGAAPGDWDHRLFLVPNNTRIDEIVDFFEVGTHNAVAHGWDERTTMDLINKTLTEVDEIVPGSIELATVSALHFRFWRQLRLDELEEIETVYQKVDDYQAGLEDYINGLTGGSILAEVRETGVLKLRWA
;
A
#
# COMPACT_ATOMS: atom_id res chain seq x y z
N MET A 1 -3.94 -21.76 10.21
CA MET A 1 -4.35 -20.93 9.05
C MET A 1 -4.10 -21.70 7.78
N ASN A 2 -5.14 -21.92 6.99
CA ASN A 2 -5.02 -22.60 5.71
C ASN A 2 -4.71 -21.58 4.60
N LEU A 3 -3.60 -21.79 3.91
CA LEU A 3 -3.21 -21.00 2.75
C LEU A 3 -3.38 -21.87 1.50
N GLU A 4 -4.00 -21.30 0.49
CA GLU A 4 -4.22 -21.94 -0.82
C GLU A 4 -3.52 -21.15 -1.92
N ASP A 5 -3.15 -21.84 -3.01
CA ASP A 5 -2.59 -21.16 -4.18
C ASP A 5 -3.63 -20.20 -4.76
N HIS A 6 -3.18 -18.97 -5.08
CA HIS A 6 -4.07 -17.97 -5.66
C HIS A 6 -4.30 -18.30 -7.14
N PRO A 7 -5.55 -18.50 -7.57
CA PRO A 7 -5.84 -18.95 -8.94
C PRO A 7 -5.49 -17.91 -10.01
N GLY A 8 -5.45 -16.64 -9.66
CA GLY A 8 -5.19 -15.54 -10.59
C GLY A 8 -3.74 -15.09 -10.66
N HIS A 9 -2.86 -15.59 -9.79
CA HIS A 9 -1.47 -15.15 -9.77
C HIS A 9 -0.53 -16.28 -9.35
N PRO A 10 0.27 -16.84 -10.29
CA PRO A 10 1.19 -17.92 -9.99
C PRO A 10 2.21 -17.54 -8.90
N GLY A 11 2.42 -18.44 -7.95
CA GLY A 11 3.36 -18.23 -6.84
C GLY A 11 2.79 -17.48 -5.64
N TRP A 12 1.59 -16.90 -5.76
CA TRP A 12 0.91 -16.27 -4.65
C TRP A 12 -0.02 -17.26 -3.95
N LYS A 13 -0.17 -17.06 -2.63
CA LYS A 13 -1.14 -17.80 -1.80
C LYS A 13 -2.01 -16.82 -1.04
N ARG A 14 -3.18 -17.26 -0.64
CA ARG A 14 -4.05 -16.47 0.23
C ARG A 14 -4.74 -17.37 1.26
N SER A 15 -5.17 -16.78 2.38
CA SER A 15 -5.96 -17.50 3.37
C SER A 15 -7.36 -17.80 2.80
N GLU A 16 -7.87 -19.00 3.10
CA GLU A 16 -9.25 -19.37 2.78
C GLU A 16 -10.24 -18.57 3.63
N GLU A 17 -9.86 -18.28 4.87
CA GLU A 17 -10.68 -17.56 5.82
C GLU A 17 -10.45 -16.05 5.72
N LEU A 18 -11.50 -15.28 6.01
CA LEU A 18 -11.41 -13.84 6.16
C LEU A 18 -10.60 -13.51 7.43
N GLN A 19 -9.85 -12.43 7.38
CA GLN A 19 -8.98 -12.02 8.47
C GLN A 19 -9.30 -10.59 8.92
N ASP A 20 -9.36 -10.38 10.23
CA ASP A 20 -9.36 -9.03 10.78
C ASP A 20 -7.97 -8.41 10.62
N ILE A 21 -7.93 -7.13 10.27
CA ILE A 21 -6.66 -6.40 10.18
C ILE A 21 -6.09 -6.24 11.59
N ARG A 22 -4.89 -6.78 11.78
CA ARG A 22 -4.13 -6.72 13.03
C ARG A 22 -2.64 -6.83 12.70
N ASP A 23 -1.80 -6.97 13.71
CA ASP A 23 -0.38 -7.20 13.48
C ASP A 23 -0.16 -8.42 12.57
N LEU A 24 0.70 -8.24 11.56
CA LEU A 24 0.99 -9.30 10.62
C LEU A 24 1.71 -10.46 11.32
N PRO A 25 1.28 -11.71 11.07
CA PRO A 25 2.02 -12.85 11.54
C PRO A 25 3.35 -12.99 10.82
N ALA A 26 4.31 -13.71 11.42
CA ALA A 26 5.51 -14.10 10.71
C ALA A 26 5.11 -14.97 9.50
N SER A 27 5.86 -14.86 8.40
CA SER A 27 5.60 -15.68 7.22
C SER A 27 5.75 -17.16 7.57
N PRO A 28 4.76 -18.02 7.21
CA PRO A 28 4.85 -19.45 7.42
C PRO A 28 5.81 -20.16 6.46
N GLU A 29 6.28 -19.47 5.43
CA GLU A 29 7.21 -20.02 4.43
C GLU A 29 8.43 -19.14 4.28
N GLU A 30 9.61 -19.77 4.24
CA GLU A 30 10.87 -19.08 3.95
C GLU A 30 10.86 -18.51 2.53
N GLY A 31 11.42 -17.33 2.34
CA GLY A 31 11.45 -16.64 1.05
C GLY A 31 10.15 -15.98 0.65
N MET A 32 9.15 -15.99 1.53
CA MET A 32 7.83 -15.40 1.32
C MET A 32 7.53 -14.36 2.38
N ARG A 33 6.65 -13.43 2.07
CA ARG A 33 6.15 -12.41 3.01
C ARG A 33 4.64 -12.30 2.96
N CYS A 34 4.05 -11.84 4.07
CA CYS A 34 2.62 -11.67 4.22
C CYS A 34 2.20 -10.22 4.14
N PHE A 35 0.99 -9.98 3.68
CA PHE A 35 0.27 -8.72 3.84
C PHE A 35 -1.23 -8.97 3.82
N TYR A 36 -2.01 -8.02 4.34
CA TYR A 36 -3.46 -8.07 4.23
C TYR A 36 -3.91 -7.42 2.92
N GLY A 37 -4.93 -7.99 2.30
CA GLY A 37 -5.49 -7.44 1.07
C GLY A 37 -6.96 -7.79 0.88
N ALA A 38 -7.62 -7.00 0.05
CA ALA A 38 -8.96 -7.28 -0.46
C ALA A 38 -8.93 -7.06 -1.97
N ALA A 39 -9.22 -8.11 -2.73
CA ALA A 39 -9.28 -8.04 -4.19
C ALA A 39 -10.38 -7.06 -4.64
N PRO A 40 -10.27 -6.47 -5.85
CA PRO A 40 -11.31 -5.61 -6.38
C PRO A 40 -12.68 -6.27 -6.34
N GLY A 41 -13.68 -5.55 -5.80
CA GLY A 41 -15.04 -6.08 -5.61
C GLY A 41 -15.25 -6.89 -4.34
N ASP A 42 -14.18 -7.16 -3.59
CA ASP A 42 -14.25 -7.81 -2.28
C ASP A 42 -14.05 -6.75 -1.19
N TRP A 43 -14.89 -6.77 -0.16
CA TRP A 43 -14.81 -5.84 0.97
C TRP A 43 -14.12 -6.45 2.19
N ASP A 44 -13.89 -7.75 2.16
CA ASP A 44 -13.32 -8.49 3.27
C ASP A 44 -11.83 -8.74 3.04
N HIS A 45 -11.07 -8.63 4.11
CA HIS A 45 -9.61 -8.79 4.07
C HIS A 45 -9.21 -10.26 4.22
N ARG A 46 -8.19 -10.65 3.47
CA ARG A 46 -7.52 -11.95 3.57
C ARG A 46 -6.03 -11.74 3.77
N LEU A 47 -5.38 -12.72 4.34
CA LEU A 47 -3.92 -12.73 4.38
C LEU A 47 -3.40 -13.28 3.04
N PHE A 48 -2.49 -12.54 2.44
CA PHE A 48 -1.79 -12.94 1.21
C PHE A 48 -0.34 -13.28 1.55
N LEU A 49 0.19 -14.27 0.85
CA LEU A 49 1.57 -14.72 0.94
C LEU A 49 2.18 -14.62 -0.46
N VAL A 50 3.25 -13.84 -0.58
CA VAL A 50 3.90 -13.58 -1.87
C VAL A 50 5.40 -13.78 -1.75
N PRO A 51 6.10 -14.14 -2.85
CA PRO A 51 7.57 -14.17 -2.85
C PRO A 51 8.18 -12.85 -2.39
N ASN A 52 9.29 -12.91 -1.67
CA ASN A 52 9.98 -11.70 -1.18
C ASN A 52 10.43 -10.76 -2.30
N ASN A 53 10.65 -11.26 -3.51
CA ASN A 53 11.02 -10.47 -4.68
C ASN A 53 9.82 -9.88 -5.44
N THR A 54 8.61 -10.05 -4.94
CA THR A 54 7.42 -9.45 -5.53
C THR A 54 7.56 -7.92 -5.51
N ARG A 55 7.38 -7.29 -6.66
CA ARG A 55 7.53 -5.84 -6.81
C ARG A 55 6.28 -5.11 -6.32
N ILE A 56 6.48 -3.85 -5.92
CA ILE A 56 5.40 -2.96 -5.49
C ILE A 56 4.33 -2.85 -6.57
N ASP A 57 4.73 -2.67 -7.85
CA ASP A 57 3.79 -2.51 -8.96
C ASP A 57 2.94 -3.76 -9.21
N GLU A 58 3.47 -4.96 -8.96
CA GLU A 58 2.69 -6.18 -9.04
C GLU A 58 1.53 -6.19 -8.03
N ILE A 59 1.79 -5.74 -6.81
CA ILE A 59 0.77 -5.67 -5.74
C ILE A 59 -0.23 -4.55 -6.02
N VAL A 60 0.24 -3.36 -6.34
CA VAL A 60 -0.63 -2.21 -6.63
C VAL A 60 -1.56 -2.51 -7.80
N ASP A 61 -1.04 -3.09 -8.86
CA ASP A 61 -1.83 -3.39 -10.06
C ASP A 61 -2.84 -4.52 -9.81
N PHE A 62 -2.44 -5.56 -9.07
CA PHE A 62 -3.35 -6.67 -8.74
C PHE A 62 -4.55 -6.21 -7.92
N PHE A 63 -4.32 -5.39 -6.90
CA PHE A 63 -5.37 -4.90 -6.01
C PHE A 63 -6.06 -3.63 -6.54
N GLU A 64 -5.64 -3.10 -7.68
CA GLU A 64 -6.15 -1.86 -8.26
C GLU A 64 -6.16 -0.72 -7.22
N VAL A 65 -5.04 -0.57 -6.51
CA VAL A 65 -4.91 0.38 -5.41
C VAL A 65 -5.15 1.80 -5.89
N GLY A 66 -5.97 2.55 -5.14
CA GLY A 66 -6.28 3.95 -5.43
C GLY A 66 -7.39 4.16 -6.47
N THR A 67 -7.98 3.08 -6.99
CA THR A 67 -9.00 3.19 -8.04
C THR A 67 -10.42 3.36 -7.50
N HIS A 68 -10.62 3.19 -6.20
CA HIS A 68 -11.93 3.39 -5.58
C HIS A 68 -12.43 4.82 -5.83
N ASN A 69 -13.58 4.94 -6.50
CA ASN A 69 -14.15 6.22 -6.91
C ASN A 69 -13.26 7.10 -7.81
N ALA A 70 -12.18 6.57 -8.39
CA ALA A 70 -11.31 7.35 -9.27
C ALA A 70 -12.08 8.01 -10.42
N VAL A 71 -12.96 7.25 -11.07
CA VAL A 71 -13.80 7.76 -12.16
C VAL A 71 -14.72 8.89 -11.69
N ALA A 72 -15.30 8.77 -10.47
CA ALA A 72 -16.16 9.80 -9.89
C ALA A 72 -15.40 11.11 -9.64
N HIS A 73 -14.08 11.04 -9.38
CA HIS A 73 -13.21 12.21 -9.24
C HIS A 73 -12.64 12.70 -10.58
N GLY A 74 -12.96 12.05 -11.69
CA GLY A 74 -12.42 12.38 -13.00
C GLY A 74 -10.98 11.89 -13.22
N TRP A 75 -10.52 10.93 -12.45
CA TRP A 75 -9.19 10.35 -12.57
C TRP A 75 -9.23 9.08 -13.44
N ASP A 76 -8.18 8.90 -14.25
CA ASP A 76 -7.96 7.64 -14.97
C ASP A 76 -7.34 6.61 -14.03
N GLU A 77 -7.94 5.40 -13.98
CA GLU A 77 -7.50 4.36 -13.05
C GLU A 77 -6.04 3.94 -13.29
N ARG A 78 -5.66 3.74 -14.55
CA ARG A 78 -4.29 3.35 -14.90
C ARG A 78 -3.28 4.44 -14.53
N THR A 79 -3.60 5.68 -14.80
CA THR A 79 -2.76 6.83 -14.45
C THR A 79 -2.59 6.95 -12.94
N THR A 80 -3.67 6.71 -12.19
CA THR A 80 -3.63 6.73 -10.72
C THR A 80 -2.71 5.63 -10.19
N MET A 81 -2.84 4.40 -10.68
CA MET A 81 -1.96 3.30 -10.27
C MET A 81 -0.49 3.55 -10.63
N ASP A 82 -0.22 4.09 -11.82
CA ASP A 82 1.15 4.43 -12.24
C ASP A 82 1.77 5.49 -11.33
N LEU A 83 0.99 6.48 -10.90
CA LEU A 83 1.45 7.50 -9.96
C LEU A 83 1.76 6.90 -8.59
N ILE A 84 0.92 6.02 -8.08
CA ILE A 84 1.14 5.32 -6.81
C ILE A 84 2.40 4.46 -6.91
N ASN A 85 2.57 3.71 -7.98
CA ASN A 85 3.75 2.88 -8.21
C ASN A 85 5.03 3.71 -8.23
N LYS A 86 5.03 4.84 -8.93
CA LYS A 86 6.16 5.75 -8.98
C LYS A 86 6.48 6.32 -7.60
N THR A 87 5.47 6.79 -6.89
CA THR A 87 5.63 7.38 -5.56
C THR A 87 6.20 6.37 -4.57
N LEU A 88 5.65 5.17 -4.51
CA LEU A 88 6.11 4.13 -3.59
C LEU A 88 7.51 3.62 -3.96
N THR A 89 7.84 3.53 -5.24
CA THR A 89 9.18 3.15 -5.68
C THR A 89 10.22 4.18 -5.22
N GLU A 90 9.93 5.47 -5.37
CA GLU A 90 10.79 6.54 -4.89
C GLU A 90 10.93 6.53 -3.35
N VAL A 91 9.84 6.29 -2.64
CA VAL A 91 9.86 6.16 -1.17
C VAL A 91 10.71 4.96 -0.73
N ASP A 92 10.54 3.83 -1.38
CA ASP A 92 11.31 2.61 -1.10
C ASP A 92 12.82 2.78 -1.35
N GLU A 93 13.19 3.61 -2.31
CA GLU A 93 14.59 3.98 -2.57
C GLU A 93 15.19 4.84 -1.44
N ILE A 94 14.38 5.66 -0.79
CA ILE A 94 14.84 6.47 0.36
C ILE A 94 15.01 5.58 1.60
N VAL A 95 13.98 4.84 1.97
CA VAL A 95 14.02 3.87 3.06
C VAL A 95 13.23 2.63 2.64
N PRO A 96 13.90 1.47 2.58
CA PRO A 96 13.22 0.23 2.21
C PRO A 96 12.06 -0.12 3.14
N GLY A 97 11.03 -0.71 2.56
CA GLY A 97 9.87 -1.14 3.31
C GLY A 97 9.09 -2.21 2.57
N SER A 98 7.92 -2.52 3.08
CA SER A 98 7.02 -3.50 2.47
C SER A 98 5.56 -3.12 2.67
N ILE A 99 4.72 -3.54 1.74
CA ILE A 99 3.27 -3.34 1.83
C ILE A 99 2.72 -4.26 2.92
N GLU A 100 1.91 -3.71 3.83
CA GLU A 100 1.18 -4.45 4.86
C GLU A 100 -0.31 -4.57 4.58
N LEU A 101 -0.86 -3.64 3.80
CA LEU A 101 -2.27 -3.64 3.39
C LEU A 101 -2.38 -3.10 1.97
N ALA A 102 -3.16 -3.77 1.12
CA ALA A 102 -3.47 -3.31 -0.22
C ALA A 102 -4.93 -3.60 -0.56
N THR A 103 -5.69 -2.54 -0.83
CA THR A 103 -7.07 -2.59 -1.29
C THR A 103 -7.30 -1.50 -2.34
N VAL A 104 -8.47 -1.47 -2.97
CA VAL A 104 -8.82 -0.40 -3.92
C VAL A 104 -8.84 0.99 -3.27
N SER A 105 -9.02 1.08 -1.96
CA SER A 105 -9.19 2.33 -1.22
C SER A 105 -8.08 2.62 -0.20
N ALA A 106 -7.13 1.71 0.01
CA ALA A 106 -6.10 1.88 1.02
C ALA A 106 -4.81 1.13 0.68
N LEU A 107 -3.70 1.71 1.11
CA LEU A 107 -2.40 1.05 1.07
C LEU A 107 -1.62 1.45 2.31
N HIS A 108 -1.07 0.46 3.02
CA HIS A 108 -0.15 0.70 4.13
C HIS A 108 1.23 0.18 3.74
N PHE A 109 2.23 1.03 3.88
CA PHE A 109 3.64 0.72 3.60
C PHE A 109 4.43 0.89 4.89
N ARG A 110 5.01 -0.19 5.41
CA ARG A 110 5.83 -0.18 6.61
C ARG A 110 7.30 -0.10 6.26
N PHE A 111 8.01 0.86 6.84
CA PHE A 111 9.45 0.96 6.73
C PHE A 111 10.16 -0.08 7.60
N TRP A 112 11.24 -0.65 7.10
CA TRP A 112 11.97 -1.72 7.79
C TRP A 112 12.84 -1.23 8.94
N ARG A 113 13.06 0.06 9.03
CA ARG A 113 13.85 0.71 10.09
C ARG A 113 13.25 2.06 10.44
N GLN A 114 13.71 2.62 11.58
CA GLN A 114 13.32 3.97 11.96
C GLN A 114 13.90 4.98 10.95
N LEU A 115 13.10 5.98 10.61
CA LEU A 115 13.48 7.03 9.68
C LEU A 115 14.23 8.15 10.40
N ARG A 116 15.25 8.68 9.72
CA ARG A 116 15.92 9.92 10.14
C ARG A 116 15.09 11.14 9.69
N LEU A 117 15.32 12.28 10.29
CA LEU A 117 14.60 13.52 9.96
C LEU A 117 14.80 13.94 8.49
N ASP A 118 16.03 13.82 7.97
CA ASP A 118 16.34 14.12 6.57
C ASP A 118 15.58 13.17 5.61
N GLU A 119 15.40 11.92 5.97
CA GLU A 119 14.64 10.95 5.20
C GLU A 119 13.15 11.26 5.20
N LEU A 120 12.60 11.71 6.33
CA LEU A 120 11.21 12.17 6.41
C LEU A 120 10.98 13.38 5.49
N GLU A 121 11.92 14.32 5.45
CA GLU A 121 11.85 15.48 4.56
C GLU A 121 11.90 15.09 3.08
N GLU A 122 12.73 14.10 2.72
CA GLU A 122 12.78 13.56 1.36
C GLU A 122 11.46 12.87 0.98
N ILE A 123 10.87 12.10 1.88
CA ILE A 123 9.58 11.45 1.68
C ILE A 123 8.48 12.50 1.48
N GLU A 124 8.50 13.57 2.26
CA GLU A 124 7.55 14.68 2.08
C GLU A 124 7.69 15.30 0.69
N THR A 125 8.92 15.52 0.22
CA THR A 125 9.18 16.06 -1.11
C THR A 125 8.63 15.14 -2.22
N VAL A 126 8.84 13.84 -2.11
CA VAL A 126 8.27 12.86 -3.04
C VAL A 126 6.75 12.92 -3.02
N TYR A 127 6.19 13.01 -1.84
CA TYR A 127 4.75 13.06 -1.61
C TYR A 127 4.11 14.32 -2.21
N GLN A 128 4.76 15.47 -2.09
CA GLN A 128 4.29 16.73 -2.65
C GLN A 128 4.22 16.72 -4.18
N LYS A 129 5.03 15.90 -4.86
CA LYS A 129 4.96 15.74 -6.32
C LYS A 129 3.66 15.05 -6.77
N VAL A 130 3.05 14.26 -5.92
CA VAL A 130 1.73 13.67 -6.18
C VAL A 130 0.69 14.77 -6.30
N ASP A 131 0.83 15.80 -5.51
CA ASP A 131 -0.06 16.96 -5.43
C ASP A 131 -0.13 17.75 -6.73
N ASP A 132 1.02 17.98 -7.36
CA ASP A 132 1.12 18.69 -8.64
C ASP A 132 0.36 17.97 -9.76
N TYR A 133 0.12 16.69 -9.61
CA TYR A 133 -0.54 15.85 -10.62
C TYR A 133 -2.03 15.61 -10.32
N GLN A 134 -2.38 15.43 -9.04
CA GLN A 134 -3.74 15.15 -8.59
C GLN A 134 -4.06 15.94 -7.31
N ALA A 135 -4.32 17.23 -7.46
CA ALA A 135 -4.56 18.15 -6.33
C ALA A 135 -5.65 17.69 -5.33
N GLY A 136 -6.61 16.88 -5.79
CA GLY A 136 -7.64 16.33 -4.91
C GLY A 136 -7.17 15.17 -4.04
N LEU A 137 -6.06 14.52 -4.38
CA LEU A 137 -5.58 13.34 -3.68
C LEU A 137 -4.94 13.72 -2.34
N GLU A 138 -4.13 14.77 -2.30
CA GLU A 138 -3.48 15.23 -1.07
C GLU A 138 -4.48 15.79 -0.06
N ASP A 139 -5.39 16.66 -0.48
CA ASP A 139 -6.43 17.20 0.40
C ASP A 139 -7.23 16.07 1.04
N TYR A 140 -7.51 15.03 0.29
CA TYR A 140 -8.20 13.85 0.76
C TYR A 140 -7.37 13.09 1.81
N ILE A 141 -6.11 12.81 1.52
CA ILE A 141 -5.22 12.09 2.44
C ILE A 141 -4.98 12.90 3.72
N ASN A 142 -4.70 14.20 3.61
CA ASN A 142 -4.52 15.10 4.75
C ASN A 142 -5.77 15.19 5.61
N GLY A 143 -6.95 15.21 5.01
CA GLY A 143 -8.22 15.20 5.73
C GLY A 143 -8.44 13.93 6.55
N LEU A 144 -7.98 12.78 6.05
CA LEU A 144 -8.09 11.50 6.74
C LEU A 144 -7.08 11.33 7.88
N THR A 145 -5.89 11.88 7.72
CA THR A 145 -4.79 11.71 8.69
C THR A 145 -4.73 12.80 9.74
N GLY A 146 -5.62 13.79 9.69
CA GLY A 146 -5.63 14.91 10.62
C GLY A 146 -4.52 15.93 10.38
N GLY A 147 -3.98 16.01 9.17
CA GLY A 147 -3.15 17.10 8.70
C GLY A 147 -1.65 16.86 8.60
N SER A 148 -1.07 15.83 9.21
CA SER A 148 0.36 15.56 9.04
C SER A 148 0.67 14.09 8.86
N ILE A 149 0.87 13.71 7.61
CA ILE A 149 1.30 12.36 7.27
C ILE A 149 2.69 12.04 7.84
N LEU A 150 3.57 13.06 7.94
CA LEU A 150 4.91 12.89 8.48
C LEU A 150 4.90 12.60 9.97
N ALA A 151 4.03 13.24 10.74
CA ALA A 151 3.89 12.95 12.16
C ALA A 151 3.46 11.50 12.39
N GLU A 152 2.51 11.00 11.59
CA GLU A 152 2.07 9.61 11.66
C GLU A 152 3.17 8.64 11.27
N VAL A 153 3.88 8.90 10.17
CA VAL A 153 5.00 8.06 9.72
C VAL A 153 6.12 8.02 10.76
N ARG A 154 6.44 9.16 11.37
CA ARG A 154 7.45 9.24 12.43
C ARG A 154 7.07 8.42 13.66
N GLU A 155 5.80 8.47 14.05
CA GLU A 155 5.30 7.79 15.22
C GLU A 155 5.13 6.28 14.99
N THR A 156 4.56 5.88 13.86
CA THR A 156 4.15 4.50 13.61
C THR A 156 5.13 3.69 12.74
N GLY A 157 5.98 4.36 11.95
CA GLY A 157 6.82 3.72 10.94
C GLY A 157 6.03 3.23 9.73
N VAL A 158 4.78 3.66 9.58
CA VAL A 158 3.89 3.23 8.50
C VAL A 158 3.37 4.44 7.73
N LEU A 159 3.56 4.41 6.40
CA LEU A 159 2.91 5.34 5.49
C LEU A 159 1.54 4.78 5.11
N LYS A 160 0.48 5.47 5.48
CA LYS A 160 -0.90 5.07 5.20
C LYS A 160 -1.52 5.99 4.16
N LEU A 161 -1.89 5.42 3.03
CA LEU A 161 -2.59 6.11 1.95
C LEU A 161 -4.03 5.58 1.89
N ARG A 162 -5.00 6.49 1.76
CA ARG A 162 -6.43 6.14 1.68
C ARG A 162 -7.14 7.00 0.65
N TRP A 163 -8.10 6.40 -0.03
CA TRP A 163 -8.94 7.04 -1.06
C TRP A 163 -10.42 6.77 -0.77
N ALA A 164 -11.25 7.82 -0.90
CA ALA A 164 -12.70 7.68 -0.71
C ALA A 164 -13.42 7.32 -2.00
#